data_e33c4b846812382b7ee7dc0d27c64e0f
#
_entry.id   e33c4b846812382b7ee7dc0d27c64e0f
#
_cell.length_a   1.000
_cell.length_b   1.000
_cell.length_c   1.000
_cell.angle_alpha   90.00
_cell.angle_beta   90.00
_cell.angle_gamma   90.00
#
_symmetry.space_group_name_H-M   'P 1'
#
loop_
_entity.id
_entity.type
_entity.pdbx_description
1 polymer ?
#
loop_
_entity_poly.entity_id
_entity_poly.type
_entity_poly.pdbx_seq_one_letter_code
_entity_poly.pdbx_strand_id
1 'polypeptide(L)'
;PLSQSGLIAKSQREFSDKFGAKGCFFGVNGASGLIQSAVIAMANPGENILMPRNVHISVIKICAMQNINPIFFDLEFSTVTGHYKPITKIWLENVFKKLNFDENKIAGVILVNPSYHGYAGDLEPLIDCCHQKNLPVLVDEAHGSYFLFCENLNLPKPALSSNADLVVNSLHKSLNGLTQTAVLWYKGNLINE
;
A
#
# COMPACT_ATOMS: atom_id res chain seq x y z
N PRO A 1 6.19 20.56 -14.08
CA PRO A 1 5.79 20.67 -12.68
C PRO A 1 4.27 20.70 -12.66
N LEU A 2 3.67 19.76 -11.95
CA LEU A 2 2.23 19.78 -11.68
C LEU A 2 2.01 21.05 -10.85
N SER A 3 1.44 22.10 -11.45
CA SER A 3 1.15 23.33 -10.74
C SER A 3 0.21 22.98 -9.58
N GLN A 4 0.47 23.49 -8.39
CA GLN A 4 -0.44 23.37 -7.24
C GLN A 4 -1.76 24.17 -7.45
N SER A 5 -1.99 24.62 -8.67
CA SER A 5 -3.16 25.39 -9.13
C SER A 5 -3.79 24.70 -10.33
N GLY A 6 -5.07 24.98 -10.56
CA GLY A 6 -5.84 24.43 -11.67
C GLY A 6 -6.83 23.34 -11.26
N LEU A 7 -7.59 22.83 -12.21
CA LEU A 7 -8.70 21.91 -11.99
C LEU A 7 -8.24 20.59 -11.36
N ILE A 8 -7.13 20.02 -11.83
CA ILE A 8 -6.62 18.75 -11.30
C ILE A 8 -6.23 18.90 -9.82
N ALA A 9 -5.46 19.94 -9.50
CA ALA A 9 -5.04 20.20 -8.12
C ALA A 9 -6.25 20.47 -7.19
N LYS A 10 -7.28 21.17 -7.69
CA LYS A 10 -8.52 21.38 -6.94
C LYS A 10 -9.23 20.06 -6.70
N SER A 11 -9.40 19.23 -7.71
CA SER A 11 -10.03 17.92 -7.60
C SER A 11 -9.28 16.99 -6.66
N GLN A 12 -7.94 16.98 -6.70
CA GLN A 12 -7.12 16.20 -5.79
C GLN A 12 -7.32 16.64 -4.34
N ARG A 13 -7.38 17.96 -4.06
CA ARG A 13 -7.68 18.48 -2.72
C ARG A 13 -9.06 18.06 -2.24
N GLU A 14 -10.10 18.31 -3.04
CA GLU A 14 -11.47 17.94 -2.69
C GLU A 14 -11.62 16.43 -2.45
N PHE A 15 -10.89 15.62 -3.22
CA PHE A 15 -10.92 14.17 -3.09
C PHE A 15 -10.18 13.72 -1.82
N SER A 16 -9.00 14.28 -1.51
CA SER A 16 -8.27 13.98 -0.29
C SER A 16 -9.02 14.41 0.97
N ASP A 17 -9.63 15.59 0.97
CA ASP A 17 -10.42 16.09 2.09
C ASP A 17 -11.61 15.18 2.39
N LYS A 18 -12.29 14.71 1.32
CA LYS A 18 -13.44 13.82 1.46
C LYS A 18 -13.11 12.49 2.14
N PHE A 19 -11.92 11.94 1.91
CA PHE A 19 -11.50 10.64 2.44
C PHE A 19 -10.49 10.76 3.61
N GLY A 20 -10.26 11.96 4.12
CA GLY A 20 -9.41 12.20 5.28
C GLY A 20 -7.92 11.88 5.04
N ALA A 21 -7.44 12.06 3.81
CA ALA A 21 -6.04 12.00 3.46
C ALA A 21 -5.39 13.39 3.56
N LYS A 22 -4.08 13.47 3.76
CA LYS A 22 -3.32 14.74 3.63
C LYS A 22 -3.29 15.24 2.20
N GLY A 23 -3.30 14.31 1.25
CA GLY A 23 -3.38 14.61 -0.15
C GLY A 23 -3.46 13.36 -1.01
N CYS A 24 -3.66 13.55 -2.31
CA CYS A 24 -3.64 12.46 -3.26
C CYS A 24 -3.10 12.90 -4.63
N PHE A 25 -2.66 11.92 -5.40
CA PHE A 25 -2.20 12.09 -6.77
C PHE A 25 -3.00 11.19 -7.70
N PHE A 26 -3.61 11.76 -8.73
CA PHE A 26 -4.25 10.99 -9.79
C PHE A 26 -3.21 10.46 -10.78
N GLY A 27 -3.36 9.19 -11.16
CA GLY A 27 -2.51 8.52 -12.13
C GLY A 27 -3.29 8.06 -13.34
N VAL A 28 -2.64 8.13 -14.50
CA VAL A 28 -3.17 7.68 -15.79
C VAL A 28 -2.39 6.51 -16.39
N ASN A 29 -1.40 6.00 -15.64
CA ASN A 29 -0.59 4.83 -15.99
C ASN A 29 -0.94 3.61 -15.12
N GLY A 30 -2.19 3.56 -14.64
CA GLY A 30 -2.66 2.54 -13.72
C GLY A 30 -2.04 2.63 -12.33
N ALA A 31 -2.52 1.76 -11.42
CA ALA A 31 -1.94 1.63 -10.09
C ALA A 31 -0.44 1.28 -10.13
N SER A 32 0.01 0.57 -11.16
CA SER A 32 1.42 0.17 -11.30
C SER A 32 2.37 1.36 -11.29
N GLY A 33 2.05 2.44 -12.02
CA GLY A 33 2.87 3.66 -12.03
C GLY A 33 2.91 4.35 -10.66
N LEU A 34 1.77 4.43 -9.98
CA LEU A 34 1.67 5.04 -8.66
C LEU A 34 2.34 4.19 -7.56
N ILE A 35 2.25 2.85 -7.64
CA ILE A 35 3.00 1.95 -6.76
C ILE A 35 4.50 2.16 -6.94
N GLN A 36 4.97 2.29 -8.17
CA GLN A 36 6.38 2.56 -8.44
C GLN A 36 6.83 3.90 -7.84
N SER A 37 6.03 4.95 -7.99
CA SER A 37 6.30 6.25 -7.37
C SER A 37 6.33 6.17 -5.84
N ALA A 38 5.38 5.44 -5.24
CA ALA A 38 5.31 5.23 -3.80
C ALA A 38 6.54 4.50 -3.26
N VAL A 39 7.01 3.46 -3.95
CA VAL A 39 8.22 2.71 -3.56
C VAL A 39 9.46 3.61 -3.60
N ILE A 40 9.60 4.46 -4.64
CA ILE A 40 10.71 5.43 -4.74
C ILE A 40 10.65 6.47 -3.61
N ALA A 41 9.46 6.89 -3.20
CA ALA A 41 9.28 7.82 -2.08
C ALA A 41 9.62 7.18 -0.72
N MET A 42 9.52 5.85 -0.61
CA MET A 42 9.76 5.13 0.64
C MET A 42 11.22 4.75 0.86
N ALA A 43 11.98 4.48 -0.19
CA ALA A 43 13.32 3.90 -0.06
C ALA A 43 14.32 4.49 -1.05
N ASN A 44 15.55 4.67 -0.59
CA ASN A 44 16.69 5.04 -1.40
C ASN A 44 17.41 3.80 -1.98
N PRO A 45 18.23 3.97 -3.03
CA PRO A 45 19.07 2.90 -3.54
C PRO A 45 19.93 2.25 -2.44
N GLY A 46 19.93 0.93 -2.38
CA GLY A 46 20.65 0.14 -1.37
C GLY A 46 19.88 -0.14 -0.09
N GLU A 47 18.74 0.52 0.13
CA GLU A 47 17.87 0.22 1.27
C GLU A 47 16.95 -0.98 1.00
N ASN A 48 16.39 -1.54 2.07
CA ASN A 48 15.55 -2.71 2.01
C ASN A 48 14.07 -2.35 2.20
N ILE A 49 13.17 -3.01 1.47
CA ILE A 49 11.72 -2.95 1.70
C ILE A 49 11.20 -4.34 2.03
N LEU A 50 10.49 -4.46 3.15
CA LEU A 50 9.83 -5.69 3.55
C LEU A 50 8.50 -5.84 2.82
N MET A 51 8.25 -6.99 2.20
CA MET A 51 7.05 -7.22 1.41
C MET A 51 6.62 -8.69 1.36
N PRO A 52 5.30 -8.97 1.25
CA PRO A 52 4.82 -10.34 1.06
C PRO A 52 5.11 -10.82 -0.36
N ARG A 53 5.18 -12.13 -0.56
CA ARG A 53 5.44 -12.71 -1.89
C ARG A 53 4.34 -12.50 -2.93
N ASN A 54 3.14 -12.10 -2.51
CA ASN A 54 2.01 -11.84 -3.40
C ASN A 54 1.93 -10.38 -3.91
N VAL A 55 3.00 -9.60 -3.77
CA VAL A 55 3.06 -8.26 -4.34
C VAL A 55 2.92 -8.27 -5.86
N HIS A 56 2.37 -7.19 -6.41
CA HIS A 56 2.29 -7.03 -7.85
C HIS A 56 3.69 -6.89 -8.47
N ILE A 57 3.87 -7.39 -9.69
CA ILE A 57 5.15 -7.38 -10.41
C ILE A 57 5.75 -5.98 -10.55
N SER A 58 4.94 -4.91 -10.54
CA SER A 58 5.44 -3.53 -10.60
C SER A 58 6.34 -3.15 -9.42
N VAL A 59 6.09 -3.71 -8.23
CA VAL A 59 6.93 -3.52 -7.04
C VAL A 59 8.32 -4.11 -7.27
N ILE A 60 8.38 -5.34 -7.77
CA ILE A 60 9.64 -6.03 -8.04
C ILE A 60 10.44 -5.30 -9.11
N LYS A 61 9.76 -4.86 -10.18
CA LYS A 61 10.40 -4.12 -11.27
C LYS A 61 11.02 -2.81 -10.80
N ILE A 62 10.31 -2.05 -9.97
CA ILE A 62 10.87 -0.77 -9.50
C ILE A 62 12.01 -0.98 -8.51
N CYS A 63 11.94 -1.99 -7.64
CA CYS A 63 13.06 -2.35 -6.78
C CYS A 63 14.33 -2.66 -7.60
N ALA A 64 14.20 -3.45 -8.65
CA ALA A 64 15.31 -3.77 -9.54
C ALA A 64 15.85 -2.53 -10.28
N MET A 65 14.97 -1.65 -10.77
CA MET A 65 15.36 -0.43 -11.50
C MET A 65 16.05 0.61 -10.60
N GLN A 66 15.69 0.68 -9.33
CA GLN A 66 16.17 1.67 -8.37
C GLN A 66 17.22 1.12 -7.41
N ASN A 67 17.68 -0.11 -7.62
CA ASN A 67 18.63 -0.79 -6.72
C ASN A 67 18.14 -0.82 -5.26
N ILE A 68 16.84 -1.06 -5.07
CA ILE A 68 16.20 -1.27 -3.76
C ILE A 68 16.12 -2.77 -3.52
N ASN A 69 16.45 -3.23 -2.32
CA ASN A 69 16.50 -4.65 -2.00
C ASN A 69 15.15 -5.14 -1.45
N PRO A 70 14.42 -6.01 -2.15
CA PRO A 70 13.21 -6.59 -1.61
C PRO A 70 13.53 -7.69 -0.59
N ILE A 71 13.00 -7.58 0.62
CA ILE A 71 12.99 -8.65 1.62
C ILE A 71 11.61 -9.28 1.60
N PHE A 72 11.53 -10.52 1.14
CA PHE A 72 10.26 -11.23 1.02
C PHE A 72 9.95 -12.01 2.28
N PHE A 73 8.69 -11.97 2.71
CA PHE A 73 8.14 -12.91 3.67
C PHE A 73 7.02 -13.75 3.06
N ASP A 74 6.89 -14.97 3.56
CA ASP A 74 5.86 -15.89 3.12
C ASP A 74 4.53 -15.58 3.80
N LEU A 75 3.44 -15.95 3.12
CA LEU A 75 2.08 -15.88 3.63
C LEU A 75 1.62 -17.29 4.06
N GLU A 76 0.70 -17.36 5.01
CA GLU A 76 0.10 -18.62 5.39
C GLU A 76 -0.76 -19.15 4.22
N PHE A 77 -0.44 -20.36 3.76
CA PHE A 77 -1.19 -21.02 2.68
C PHE A 77 -2.28 -21.93 3.25
N SER A 78 -3.48 -21.81 2.72
CA SER A 78 -4.60 -22.69 3.05
C SER A 78 -4.70 -23.81 2.02
N THR A 79 -4.45 -25.03 2.44
CA THR A 79 -4.64 -26.23 1.58
C THR A 79 -6.12 -26.49 1.27
N VAL A 80 -7.03 -25.96 2.10
CA VAL A 80 -8.48 -26.11 1.91
C VAL A 80 -8.99 -25.22 0.77
N THR A 81 -8.53 -23.98 0.72
CA THR A 81 -8.99 -23.01 -0.30
C THR A 81 -8.04 -22.92 -1.50
N GLY A 82 -6.81 -23.43 -1.38
CA GLY A 82 -5.78 -23.31 -2.41
C GLY A 82 -5.20 -21.89 -2.54
N HIS A 83 -5.39 -21.01 -1.53
CA HIS A 83 -4.97 -19.62 -1.58
C HIS A 83 -4.22 -19.21 -0.32
N TYR A 84 -3.48 -18.10 -0.42
CA TYR A 84 -2.88 -17.46 0.74
C TYR A 84 -3.94 -16.78 1.60
N LYS A 85 -3.81 -16.92 2.92
CA LYS A 85 -4.66 -16.24 3.89
C LYS A 85 -4.26 -14.76 4.00
N PRO A 86 -5.16 -13.88 4.46
CA PRO A 86 -4.80 -12.54 4.86
C PRO A 86 -3.71 -12.55 5.92
N ILE A 87 -2.83 -11.53 5.90
CA ILE A 87 -1.81 -11.36 6.93
C ILE A 87 -2.51 -11.06 8.26
N THR A 88 -2.05 -11.70 9.34
CA THR A 88 -2.47 -11.38 10.71
C THR A 88 -1.35 -10.67 11.46
N LYS A 89 -1.70 -9.94 12.53
CA LYS A 89 -0.72 -9.29 13.42
C LYS A 89 0.31 -10.29 13.94
N ILE A 90 -0.14 -11.45 14.42
CA ILE A 90 0.74 -12.51 14.94
C ILE A 90 1.72 -13.00 13.88
N TRP A 91 1.25 -13.14 12.63
CA TRP A 91 2.10 -13.54 11.51
C TRP A 91 3.19 -12.49 11.24
N LEU A 92 2.82 -11.21 11.17
CA LEU A 92 3.76 -10.13 10.93
C LEU A 92 4.76 -9.95 12.07
N GLU A 93 4.32 -10.07 13.33
CA GLU A 93 5.22 -10.06 14.49
C GLU A 93 6.24 -11.21 14.44
N ASN A 94 5.84 -12.40 13.99
CA ASN A 94 6.76 -13.52 13.79
C ASN A 94 7.74 -13.27 12.63
N VAL A 95 7.32 -12.58 11.56
CA VAL A 95 8.23 -12.13 10.52
C VAL A 95 9.27 -11.18 11.12
N PHE A 96 8.84 -10.18 11.87
CA PHE A 96 9.73 -9.23 12.52
C PHE A 96 10.72 -9.89 13.51
N LYS A 97 10.28 -10.89 14.27
CA LYS A 97 11.17 -11.64 15.18
C LYS A 97 12.27 -12.42 14.46
N LYS A 98 11.98 -12.89 13.23
CA LYS A 98 12.96 -13.63 12.41
C LYS A 98 13.93 -12.71 11.66
N LEU A 99 13.59 -11.43 11.50
CA LEU A 99 14.45 -10.45 10.87
C LEU A 99 15.43 -9.87 11.90
N ASN A 100 16.71 -9.82 11.55
CA ASN A 100 17.67 -9.06 12.31
C ASN A 100 17.59 -7.58 11.88
N PHE A 101 16.78 -6.78 12.59
CA PHE A 101 16.52 -5.38 12.23
C PHE A 101 17.78 -4.51 12.28
N ASP A 102 18.73 -4.80 13.17
CA ASP A 102 19.96 -4.02 13.33
C ASP A 102 20.89 -4.15 12.13
N GLU A 103 20.81 -5.28 11.44
CA GLU A 103 21.60 -5.54 10.23
C GLU A 103 20.85 -5.13 8.95
N ASN A 104 19.52 -5.08 8.98
CA ASN A 104 18.69 -4.77 7.83
C ASN A 104 18.08 -3.37 7.96
N LYS A 105 18.64 -2.41 7.25
CA LYS A 105 18.03 -1.07 7.12
C LYS A 105 16.75 -1.18 6.32
N ILE A 106 15.62 -1.41 7.01
CA ILE A 106 14.30 -1.49 6.38
C ILE A 106 13.73 -0.07 6.28
N ALA A 107 13.49 0.39 5.07
CA ALA A 107 12.92 1.70 4.78
C ALA A 107 11.40 1.73 4.92
N GLY A 108 10.73 0.58 4.80
CA GLY A 108 9.29 0.49 4.96
C GLY A 108 8.73 -0.89 4.65
N VAL A 109 7.43 -1.02 4.80
CA VAL A 109 6.69 -2.27 4.60
C VAL A 109 5.64 -2.08 3.52
N ILE A 110 5.53 -3.05 2.61
CA ILE A 110 4.43 -3.11 1.63
C ILE A 110 3.46 -4.20 2.08
N LEU A 111 2.18 -3.89 2.06
CA LEU A 111 1.09 -4.82 2.28
C LEU A 111 0.17 -4.85 1.06
N VAL A 112 -0.50 -5.98 0.82
CA VAL A 112 -1.48 -6.14 -0.27
C VAL A 112 -2.83 -6.49 0.35
N ASN A 113 -3.83 -5.62 0.20
CA ASN A 113 -5.17 -5.83 0.77
C ASN A 113 -6.25 -5.09 -0.03
N PRO A 114 -7.23 -5.79 -0.61
CA PRO A 114 -7.35 -7.24 -0.65
C PRO A 114 -6.30 -7.89 -1.56
N SER A 115 -6.11 -9.19 -1.40
CA SER A 115 -5.33 -9.97 -2.35
C SER A 115 -6.03 -10.05 -3.72
N TYR A 116 -5.32 -10.50 -4.76
CA TYR A 116 -5.89 -10.72 -6.09
C TYR A 116 -7.13 -11.62 -6.08
N HIS A 117 -7.21 -12.56 -5.14
CA HIS A 117 -8.33 -13.49 -4.97
C HIS A 117 -9.46 -12.95 -4.08
N GLY A 118 -9.41 -11.69 -3.67
CA GLY A 118 -10.45 -11.04 -2.87
C GLY A 118 -10.35 -11.28 -1.36
N TYR A 119 -9.31 -11.93 -0.87
CA TYR A 119 -9.11 -12.09 0.57
C TYR A 119 -8.59 -10.80 1.18
N ALA A 120 -9.30 -10.28 2.17
CA ALA A 120 -8.94 -9.08 2.90
C ALA A 120 -8.89 -9.36 4.41
N GLY A 121 -8.02 -8.64 5.10
CA GLY A 121 -7.86 -8.71 6.54
C GLY A 121 -7.95 -7.34 7.20
N ASP A 122 -7.84 -7.32 8.53
CA ASP A 122 -7.78 -6.09 9.30
C ASP A 122 -6.35 -5.51 9.22
N LEU A 123 -6.24 -4.32 8.64
CA LEU A 123 -4.97 -3.64 8.43
C LEU A 123 -4.49 -2.85 9.65
N GLU A 124 -5.40 -2.32 10.47
CA GLU A 124 -5.06 -1.43 11.58
C GLU A 124 -4.01 -2.03 12.53
N PRO A 125 -4.18 -3.28 13.04
CA PRO A 125 -3.18 -3.89 13.91
C PRO A 125 -1.84 -4.19 13.22
N LEU A 126 -1.83 -4.35 11.89
CA LEU A 126 -0.60 -4.57 11.11
C LEU A 126 0.18 -3.26 10.97
N ILE A 127 -0.51 -2.18 10.64
CA ILE A 127 0.06 -0.85 10.47
C ILE A 127 0.62 -0.35 11.80
N ASP A 128 -0.14 -0.50 12.90
CA ASP A 128 0.33 -0.16 14.24
C ASP A 128 1.63 -0.91 14.61
N CYS A 129 1.71 -2.19 14.27
CA CYS A 129 2.91 -3.00 14.51
C CYS A 129 4.12 -2.48 13.72
N CYS A 130 3.92 -1.98 12.49
CA CYS A 130 4.97 -1.34 11.69
C CYS A 130 5.36 0.03 12.27
N HIS A 131 4.38 0.87 12.62
CA HIS A 131 4.61 2.20 13.17
C HIS A 131 5.34 2.17 14.52
N GLN A 132 5.11 1.16 15.37
CA GLN A 132 5.89 0.94 16.60
C GLN A 132 7.40 0.75 16.33
N LYS A 133 7.77 0.43 15.10
CA LYS A 133 9.15 0.26 14.64
C LYS A 133 9.61 1.43 13.75
N ASN A 134 8.84 2.52 13.68
CA ASN A 134 9.06 3.65 12.78
C ASN A 134 9.15 3.26 11.30
N LEU A 135 8.42 2.23 10.90
CA LEU A 135 8.37 1.78 9.50
C LEU A 135 7.11 2.31 8.82
N PRO A 136 7.24 3.12 7.77
CA PRO A 136 6.10 3.53 6.95
C PRO A 136 5.50 2.35 6.21
N VAL A 137 4.19 2.40 5.97
CA VAL A 137 3.44 1.33 5.31
C VAL A 137 2.80 1.83 4.02
N LEU A 138 3.16 1.17 2.91
CA LEU A 138 2.44 1.25 1.65
C LEU A 138 1.46 0.10 1.54
N VAL A 139 0.18 0.40 1.31
CA VAL A 139 -0.82 -0.63 1.00
C VAL A 139 -1.17 -0.59 -0.48
N ASP A 140 -0.90 -1.69 -1.17
CA ASP A 140 -1.46 -1.95 -2.50
C ASP A 140 -2.92 -2.40 -2.32
N GLU A 141 -3.84 -1.44 -2.42
CA GLU A 141 -5.29 -1.64 -2.36
C GLU A 141 -5.91 -1.52 -3.77
N ALA A 142 -5.16 -1.89 -4.81
CA ALA A 142 -5.60 -1.75 -6.20
C ALA A 142 -6.90 -2.52 -6.50
N HIS A 143 -7.18 -3.59 -5.80
CA HIS A 143 -8.41 -4.38 -5.91
C HIS A 143 -9.49 -3.99 -4.91
N GLY A 144 -9.20 -3.08 -3.98
CA GLY A 144 -10.07 -2.68 -2.86
C GLY A 144 -10.62 -1.26 -2.94
N SER A 145 -10.57 -0.60 -4.10
CA SER A 145 -11.04 0.81 -4.21
C SER A 145 -12.49 1.01 -3.70
N TYR A 146 -13.33 -0.01 -3.78
CA TYR A 146 -14.72 0.04 -3.30
C TYR A 146 -14.81 0.13 -1.77
N PHE A 147 -13.79 -0.28 -1.01
CA PHE A 147 -13.78 -0.14 0.45
C PHE A 147 -13.99 1.31 0.90
N LEU A 148 -13.51 2.28 0.13
CA LEU A 148 -13.70 3.71 0.40
C LEU A 148 -15.17 4.14 0.48
N PHE A 149 -16.10 3.34 -0.06
CA PHE A 149 -17.52 3.65 -0.16
C PHE A 149 -18.42 2.67 0.60
N CYS A 150 -17.86 1.76 1.37
CA CYS A 150 -18.55 0.64 1.97
C CYS A 150 -18.57 0.68 3.51
N GLU A 151 -18.51 1.85 4.13
CA GLU A 151 -18.44 2.03 5.59
C GLU A 151 -19.60 1.36 6.36
N ASN A 152 -20.77 1.23 5.72
CA ASN A 152 -21.96 0.62 6.33
C ASN A 152 -22.09 -0.89 6.05
N LEU A 153 -21.15 -1.47 5.33
CA LEU A 153 -21.11 -2.90 5.03
C LEU A 153 -20.14 -3.59 6.00
N ASN A 154 -20.41 -4.85 6.30
CA ASN A 154 -19.53 -5.65 7.16
C ASN A 154 -18.28 -6.10 6.36
N LEU A 155 -17.52 -5.12 5.87
CA LEU A 155 -16.28 -5.27 5.14
C LEU A 155 -15.10 -4.74 5.95
N PRO A 156 -13.87 -5.20 5.69
CA PRO A 156 -12.67 -4.61 6.28
C PRO A 156 -12.59 -3.10 6.03
N LYS A 157 -12.04 -2.37 7.00
CA LYS A 157 -11.79 -0.93 6.84
C LYS A 157 -10.84 -0.67 5.65
N PRO A 158 -11.04 0.42 4.87
CA PRO A 158 -10.06 0.83 3.85
C PRO A 158 -8.70 1.10 4.48
N ALA A 159 -7.64 0.87 3.73
CA ALA A 159 -6.27 1.10 4.18
C ALA A 159 -6.04 2.54 4.67
N LEU A 160 -6.68 3.50 4.01
CA LEU A 160 -6.62 4.90 4.38
C LEU A 160 -7.21 5.18 5.77
N SER A 161 -8.34 4.53 6.11
CA SER A 161 -8.96 4.62 7.44
C SER A 161 -8.19 3.83 8.50
N SER A 162 -7.36 2.88 8.09
CA SER A 162 -6.47 2.08 8.95
C SER A 162 -5.10 2.73 9.18
N ASN A 163 -4.95 4.02 8.85
CA ASN A 163 -3.74 4.84 9.04
C ASN A 163 -2.51 4.40 8.22
N ALA A 164 -2.69 3.77 7.07
CA ALA A 164 -1.58 3.54 6.14
C ALA A 164 -0.96 4.87 5.69
N ASP A 165 0.37 4.90 5.54
CA ASP A 165 1.09 6.10 5.13
C ASP A 165 0.88 6.41 3.66
N LEU A 166 0.93 5.38 2.83
CA LEU A 166 0.64 5.43 1.40
C LEU A 166 -0.38 4.34 1.04
N VAL A 167 -1.35 4.69 0.20
CA VAL A 167 -2.34 3.74 -0.33
C VAL A 167 -2.49 3.93 -1.82
N VAL A 168 -2.50 2.86 -2.58
CA VAL A 168 -2.75 2.91 -4.02
C VAL A 168 -4.03 2.16 -4.36
N ASN A 169 -4.97 2.88 -4.95
CA ASN A 169 -6.23 2.34 -5.46
C ASN A 169 -6.28 2.40 -6.99
N SER A 170 -6.77 1.33 -7.61
CA SER A 170 -7.02 1.27 -9.05
C SER A 170 -8.49 1.52 -9.33
N LEU A 171 -8.82 2.72 -9.80
CA LEU A 171 -10.22 3.14 -9.95
C LEU A 171 -10.94 2.40 -11.08
N HIS A 172 -10.20 1.96 -12.11
CA HIS A 172 -10.78 1.24 -13.25
C HIS A 172 -11.03 -0.25 -12.99
N LYS A 173 -10.53 -0.83 -11.88
CA LYS A 173 -10.74 -2.26 -11.55
C LYS A 173 -12.06 -2.48 -10.82
N SER A 174 -12.32 -1.71 -9.77
CA SER A 174 -13.45 -1.94 -8.87
C SER A 174 -14.38 -0.73 -8.69
N LEU A 175 -14.11 0.36 -9.39
CA LEU A 175 -14.98 1.53 -9.54
C LEU A 175 -15.18 1.83 -11.03
N ASN A 176 -16.06 2.78 -11.34
CA ASN A 176 -16.37 3.16 -12.73
C ASN A 176 -15.35 4.13 -13.35
N GLY A 177 -14.08 4.02 -12.96
CA GLY A 177 -13.00 4.83 -13.55
C GLY A 177 -12.69 4.42 -15.00
N LEU A 178 -12.25 5.38 -15.82
CA LEU A 178 -11.73 5.08 -17.14
C LEU A 178 -10.46 4.23 -17.04
N THR A 179 -10.14 3.52 -18.11
CA THR A 179 -8.98 2.62 -18.14
C THR A 179 -7.69 3.32 -17.69
N GLN A 180 -6.88 2.62 -16.90
CA GLN A 180 -5.63 3.07 -16.28
C GLN A 180 -5.77 4.20 -15.24
N THR A 181 -6.99 4.61 -14.86
CA THR A 181 -7.14 5.56 -13.76
C THR A 181 -6.84 4.92 -12.42
N ALA A 182 -6.05 5.63 -11.62
CA ALA A 182 -5.64 5.22 -10.29
C ALA A 182 -5.43 6.44 -9.40
N VAL A 183 -5.36 6.22 -8.08
CA VAL A 183 -5.04 7.25 -7.11
C VAL A 183 -4.01 6.71 -6.11
N LEU A 184 -3.02 7.55 -5.80
CA LEU A 184 -2.11 7.38 -4.68
C LEU A 184 -2.52 8.39 -3.61
N TRP A 185 -2.79 7.89 -2.42
CA TRP A 185 -3.07 8.68 -1.23
C TRP A 185 -1.85 8.72 -0.35
N TYR A 186 -1.64 9.85 0.33
CA TYR A 186 -0.69 9.94 1.42
C TYR A 186 -1.36 10.52 2.67
N LYS A 187 -1.04 9.96 3.83
CA LYS A 187 -1.65 10.32 5.11
C LYS A 187 -0.64 10.35 6.26
N GLY A 188 0.32 9.46 6.26
CA GLY A 188 1.29 9.28 7.33
C GLY A 188 2.25 10.45 7.50
N ASN A 189 2.99 10.42 8.62
CA ASN A 189 4.05 11.39 8.95
C ASN A 189 5.45 10.79 8.77
N LEU A 190 5.54 9.50 8.43
CA LEU A 190 6.80 8.78 8.31
C LEU A 190 7.43 8.91 6.92
N ILE A 191 6.74 9.55 5.97
CA ILE A 191 7.24 9.83 4.63
C ILE A 191 7.32 11.34 4.46
N ASN A 192 8.48 11.84 4.03
CA ASN A 192 8.66 13.25 3.71
C ASN A 192 7.94 13.58 2.40
N GLU A 193 7.28 14.75 2.36
CA GLU A 193 6.60 15.30 1.18
C GLU A 193 7.57 15.66 0.05
#